data_9d35217617d77ead85c5d2fb768ecf82
#
_entry.id   9d35217617d77ead85c5d2fb768ecf82
#
_cell.length_a   1.000
_cell.length_b   1.000
_cell.length_c   1.000
_cell.angle_alpha   90.00
_cell.angle_beta   90.00
_cell.angle_gamma   90.00
#
_symmetry.space_group_name_H-M   'P 1'
#
loop_
_entity.id
_entity.type
_entity.pdbx_description
1 polymer ?
#
loop_
_entity_poly.entity_id
_entity_poly.type
_entity_poly.pdbx_seq_one_letter_code
_entity_poly.pdbx_strand_id
1 'polypeptide(L)'
;MARVDQWTGRLACVLQAAAGMTNEGFAAWLGIAVRTVAYWHSRPETVPGSANQELLDAAVGRLSDSVRSQFLQDIDDVAGKHRGARSGTDFGDVVSDAADAVAHDSLLSSTGVPPDSIEAMQQDMAVLARSVGMAAFDTFSTARRLRDEARALADRTRRPGDLADLFVVIGQGASLMASTAFDLGHWTESAALARAATQYADLAGHVSLKAWTYGLQMTLANWRNEPDAALSYYGRAMRVAPDGEPKLRLRYIAARSYALLDDPASVAAVLDAAQQDREAAEGRPDEMATATGGEFSFGDARAAACAAAAWLDLRNGEQAARYALDALRVYQALPTARRPYSQINGTNIDMAAAHLHMRDLDGAAEALRTVLALPPQRRNVSLTGRLARLERLLNEAPGSGDAEARRLADQIAVWLSETSSRPLV
;
A
#
# COMPACT_ATOMS: atom_id res chain seq x y z
N MET A 1 12.44 -60.04 24.17
CA MET A 1 11.72 -59.03 23.37
C MET A 1 12.71 -57.94 23.06
N ALA A 2 13.05 -57.71 21.79
CA ALA A 2 13.90 -56.59 21.42
C ALA A 2 13.12 -55.28 21.69
N ARG A 3 13.62 -54.46 22.53
CA ARG A 3 13.04 -53.16 22.95
C ARG A 3 13.87 -52.07 22.35
N VAL A 4 13.25 -51.07 21.74
CA VAL A 4 13.92 -49.87 21.29
C VAL A 4 14.30 -49.06 22.53
N ASP A 5 15.60 -48.81 22.75
CA ASP A 5 16.07 -48.13 23.97
C ASP A 5 15.56 -46.69 24.05
N GLN A 6 15.46 -46.01 22.93
CA GLN A 6 14.90 -44.67 22.83
C GLN A 6 14.31 -44.45 21.44
N TRP A 7 13.07 -44.07 21.37
CA TRP A 7 12.42 -43.68 20.11
C TRP A 7 12.88 -42.29 19.64
N THR A 8 13.10 -42.21 18.32
CA THR A 8 13.27 -40.95 17.61
C THR A 8 12.22 -40.85 16.51
N GLY A 9 12.01 -39.66 15.95
CA GLY A 9 11.15 -39.46 14.77
C GLY A 9 11.56 -40.39 13.63
N ARG A 10 12.87 -40.55 13.41
CA ARG A 10 13.45 -41.47 12.41
C ARG A 10 12.98 -42.91 12.62
N LEU A 11 13.10 -43.44 13.84
CA LEU A 11 12.69 -44.81 14.16
C LEU A 11 11.17 -45.00 14.05
N ALA A 12 10.38 -43.99 14.38
CA ALA A 12 8.95 -44.01 14.16
C ALA A 12 8.59 -44.07 12.66
N CYS A 13 9.32 -43.35 11.80
CA CYS A 13 9.16 -43.42 10.34
C CYS A 13 9.60 -44.80 9.78
N VAL A 14 10.66 -45.41 10.31
CA VAL A 14 11.06 -46.78 9.94
C VAL A 14 9.97 -47.80 10.32
N LEU A 15 9.37 -47.66 11.49
CA LEU A 15 8.24 -48.48 11.90
C LEU A 15 7.03 -48.29 10.96
N GLN A 16 6.71 -47.09 10.59
CA GLN A 16 5.64 -46.78 9.64
C GLN A 16 5.89 -47.43 8.28
N ALA A 17 7.12 -47.30 7.76
CA ALA A 17 7.52 -47.88 6.48
C ALA A 17 7.44 -49.44 6.52
N ALA A 18 7.98 -50.05 7.56
CA ALA A 18 7.90 -51.49 7.74
C ALA A 18 6.45 -52.01 7.84
N ALA A 19 5.56 -51.23 8.46
CA ALA A 19 4.12 -51.52 8.52
C ALA A 19 3.37 -51.20 7.21
N GLY A 20 4.00 -50.63 6.21
CA GLY A 20 3.40 -50.28 4.91
C GLY A 20 2.24 -49.28 4.99
N MET A 21 2.29 -48.32 5.93
CA MET A 21 1.17 -47.43 6.22
C MET A 21 1.40 -46.02 5.70
N THR A 22 0.32 -45.33 5.26
CA THR A 22 0.34 -43.90 5.01
C THR A 22 0.40 -43.11 6.32
N ASN A 23 0.66 -41.81 6.27
CA ASN A 23 0.68 -40.95 7.46
C ASN A 23 -0.66 -40.99 8.21
N GLU A 24 -1.77 -41.00 7.50
CA GLU A 24 -3.13 -41.08 8.06
C GLU A 24 -3.39 -42.44 8.68
N GLY A 25 -3.01 -43.55 8.00
CA GLY A 25 -3.15 -44.90 8.47
C GLY A 25 -2.32 -45.16 9.74
N PHE A 26 -1.07 -44.69 9.76
CA PHE A 26 -0.17 -44.82 10.89
C PHE A 26 -0.62 -44.00 12.09
N ALA A 27 -1.10 -42.78 11.87
CA ALA A 27 -1.66 -41.92 12.90
C ALA A 27 -2.91 -42.56 13.54
N ALA A 28 -3.81 -43.04 12.71
CA ALA A 28 -5.03 -43.77 13.19
C ALA A 28 -4.66 -45.03 13.95
N TRP A 29 -3.68 -45.81 13.50
CA TRP A 29 -3.23 -47.05 14.15
C TRP A 29 -2.58 -46.79 15.51
N LEU A 30 -1.85 -45.68 15.68
CA LEU A 30 -1.26 -45.23 16.95
C LEU A 30 -2.27 -44.50 17.85
N GLY A 31 -3.37 -43.99 17.31
CA GLY A 31 -4.31 -43.12 18.03
C GLY A 31 -3.80 -41.71 18.27
N ILE A 32 -2.97 -41.16 17.34
CA ILE A 32 -2.38 -39.85 17.43
C ILE A 32 -2.82 -38.96 16.26
N ALA A 33 -2.53 -37.66 16.33
CA ALA A 33 -2.85 -36.75 15.23
C ALA A 33 -1.91 -36.95 14.02
N VAL A 34 -2.41 -36.86 12.79
CA VAL A 34 -1.63 -37.00 11.54
C VAL A 34 -0.46 -35.99 11.50
N ARG A 35 -0.68 -34.77 12.02
CA ARG A 35 0.37 -33.75 12.13
C ARG A 35 1.58 -34.18 12.98
N THR A 36 1.37 -35.09 13.94
CA THR A 36 2.46 -35.64 14.76
C THR A 36 3.36 -36.56 13.93
N VAL A 37 2.76 -37.39 13.07
CA VAL A 37 3.50 -38.26 12.14
C VAL A 37 4.27 -37.40 11.13
N ALA A 38 3.61 -36.40 10.54
CA ALA A 38 4.26 -35.45 9.62
C ALA A 38 5.42 -34.69 10.30
N TYR A 39 5.29 -34.35 11.58
CA TYR A 39 6.35 -33.73 12.35
C TYR A 39 7.58 -34.67 12.51
N TRP A 40 7.37 -35.97 12.74
CA TRP A 40 8.47 -36.94 12.82
C TRP A 40 9.20 -37.09 11.48
N HIS A 41 8.49 -37.03 10.36
CA HIS A 41 9.11 -37.03 9.03
C HIS A 41 9.96 -35.77 8.80
N SER A 42 9.47 -34.60 9.21
CA SER A 42 10.18 -33.33 9.02
C SER A 42 11.33 -33.11 10.00
N ARG A 43 11.31 -33.82 11.16
CA ARG A 43 12.34 -33.72 12.20
C ARG A 43 12.69 -35.12 12.76
N PRO A 44 13.50 -35.90 11.99
CA PRO A 44 13.79 -37.29 12.32
C PRO A 44 14.53 -37.49 13.66
N GLU A 45 15.28 -36.50 14.11
CA GLU A 45 16.05 -36.58 15.36
C GLU A 45 15.21 -36.23 16.62
N THR A 46 13.98 -35.80 16.43
CA THR A 46 13.10 -35.48 17.56
C THR A 46 12.79 -36.73 18.39
N VAL A 47 12.93 -36.62 19.71
CA VAL A 47 12.52 -37.65 20.65
C VAL A 47 11.02 -37.45 20.97
N PRO A 48 10.16 -38.45 20.64
CA PRO A 48 8.72 -38.38 21.00
C PRO A 48 8.52 -38.31 22.50
N GLY A 49 7.49 -37.59 22.96
CA GLY A 49 7.15 -37.57 24.39
C GLY A 49 6.78 -38.98 24.91
N SER A 50 6.86 -39.18 26.24
CA SER A 50 6.71 -40.50 26.88
C SER A 50 5.46 -41.27 26.45
N ALA A 51 4.31 -40.60 26.37
CA ALA A 51 3.05 -41.23 25.92
C ALA A 51 3.15 -41.75 24.47
N ASN A 52 3.82 -41.02 23.56
CA ASN A 52 4.02 -41.50 22.20
C ASN A 52 5.06 -42.61 22.09
N GLN A 53 6.05 -42.64 22.96
CA GLN A 53 7.01 -43.75 23.03
C GLN A 53 6.32 -45.07 23.47
N GLU A 54 5.44 -44.98 24.46
CA GLU A 54 4.63 -46.13 24.89
C GLU A 54 3.70 -46.66 23.78
N LEU A 55 3.10 -45.75 23.01
CA LEU A 55 2.27 -46.13 21.85
C LEU A 55 3.09 -46.82 20.76
N LEU A 56 4.31 -46.33 20.49
CA LEU A 56 5.23 -46.92 19.51
C LEU A 56 5.72 -48.32 19.98
N ASP A 57 6.06 -48.51 21.27
CA ASP A 57 6.38 -49.81 21.85
C ASP A 57 5.22 -50.78 21.73
N ALA A 58 4.01 -50.37 22.07
CA ALA A 58 2.82 -51.17 21.92
C ALA A 58 2.53 -51.56 20.46
N ALA A 59 2.83 -50.61 19.52
CA ALA A 59 2.66 -50.85 18.09
C ALA A 59 3.58 -51.93 17.55
N VAL A 60 4.85 -51.97 17.98
CA VAL A 60 5.80 -53.02 17.61
C VAL A 60 5.28 -54.39 18.08
N GLY A 61 4.63 -54.45 19.27
CA GLY A 61 4.01 -55.65 19.76
C GLY A 61 2.83 -56.16 18.92
N ARG A 62 2.17 -55.33 18.17
CA ARG A 62 1.02 -55.65 17.29
C ARG A 62 1.42 -56.05 15.87
N LEU A 63 2.70 -55.95 15.49
CA LEU A 63 3.19 -56.37 14.17
C LEU A 63 3.17 -57.90 14.03
N SER A 64 2.96 -58.39 12.81
CA SER A 64 3.22 -59.81 12.50
C SER A 64 4.71 -60.13 12.66
N ASP A 65 5.03 -61.40 12.89
CA ASP A 65 6.44 -61.80 13.12
C ASP A 65 7.35 -61.47 11.95
N SER A 66 6.84 -61.57 10.71
CA SER A 66 7.61 -61.20 9.50
C SER A 66 7.90 -59.71 9.43
N VAL A 67 6.90 -58.85 9.68
CA VAL A 67 7.06 -57.40 9.66
C VAL A 67 7.93 -56.89 10.81
N ARG A 68 7.79 -57.54 11.97
CA ARG A 68 8.64 -57.24 13.14
C ARG A 68 10.11 -57.59 12.88
N SER A 69 10.38 -58.74 12.22
CA SER A 69 11.74 -59.13 11.86
C SER A 69 12.35 -58.16 10.86
N GLN A 70 11.59 -57.68 9.86
CA GLN A 70 12.01 -56.68 8.92
C GLN A 70 12.32 -55.35 9.62
N PHE A 71 11.42 -54.89 10.49
CA PHE A 71 11.66 -53.65 11.25
C PHE A 71 12.92 -53.71 12.12
N LEU A 72 13.21 -54.85 12.75
CA LEU A 72 14.41 -55.03 13.56
C LEU A 72 15.68 -55.03 12.70
N GLN A 73 15.65 -55.61 11.49
CA GLN A 73 16.76 -55.52 10.51
C GLN A 73 16.98 -54.08 10.04
N ASP A 74 15.90 -53.37 9.72
CA ASP A 74 15.97 -51.96 9.28
C ASP A 74 16.53 -51.04 10.39
N ILE A 75 16.25 -51.31 11.66
CA ILE A 75 16.86 -50.60 12.81
C ILE A 75 18.35 -50.87 12.90
N ASP A 76 18.77 -52.14 12.75
CA ASP A 76 20.19 -52.52 12.81
C ASP A 76 20.99 -51.89 11.65
N ASP A 77 20.39 -51.74 10.46
CA ASP A 77 20.97 -51.06 9.33
C ASP A 77 21.10 -49.54 9.57
N VAL A 78 20.09 -48.93 10.20
CA VAL A 78 20.16 -47.51 10.62
C VAL A 78 21.17 -47.32 11.74
N ALA A 79 21.29 -48.22 12.69
CA ALA A 79 22.28 -48.19 13.78
C ALA A 79 23.70 -48.52 13.28
N GLY A 80 23.82 -49.39 12.27
CA GLY A 80 25.11 -49.75 11.63
C GLY A 80 25.71 -48.57 10.87
N LYS A 81 24.87 -47.80 10.16
CA LYS A 81 25.28 -46.55 9.50
C LYS A 81 25.77 -45.48 10.50
N HIS A 82 25.25 -45.46 11.70
CA HIS A 82 25.69 -44.56 12.76
C HIS A 82 26.99 -44.99 13.47
N ARG A 83 27.32 -46.28 13.50
CA ARG A 83 28.62 -46.74 14.07
C ARG A 83 29.77 -46.55 13.11
N GLY A 84 29.53 -46.56 11.78
CA GLY A 84 30.52 -46.23 10.76
C GLY A 84 30.88 -44.72 10.69
N ALA A 85 30.02 -43.86 11.19
CA ALA A 85 30.16 -42.37 11.07
C ALA A 85 31.06 -41.73 12.15
N ARG A 86 31.77 -42.54 13.00
CA ARG A 86 32.74 -42.00 13.99
C ARG A 86 34.20 -42.06 13.53
N SER A 87 34.44 -42.32 12.28
CA SER A 87 35.78 -42.32 11.71
C SER A 87 35.76 -41.50 10.43
N GLY A 88 36.05 -40.19 10.57
CA GLY A 88 36.30 -39.28 9.45
C GLY A 88 35.08 -39.00 8.58
N THR A 89 34.29 -37.99 8.92
CA THR A 89 33.38 -37.37 7.94
C THR A 89 34.25 -36.84 6.82
N ASP A 90 34.25 -37.49 5.63
CA ASP A 90 34.93 -36.95 4.49
C ASP A 90 34.36 -35.57 4.19
N PHE A 91 35.22 -34.57 4.10
CA PHE A 91 34.82 -33.20 3.78
C PHE A 91 34.01 -33.16 2.46
N GLY A 92 34.27 -34.14 1.57
CA GLY A 92 33.51 -34.36 0.36
C GLY A 92 32.03 -34.66 0.60
N ASP A 93 31.72 -35.50 1.60
CA ASP A 93 30.31 -35.84 1.93
C ASP A 93 29.53 -34.64 2.49
N VAL A 94 30.21 -33.84 3.35
CA VAL A 94 29.59 -32.62 3.89
C VAL A 94 29.34 -31.60 2.79
N VAL A 95 30.25 -31.46 1.84
CA VAL A 95 30.10 -30.55 0.69
C VAL A 95 29.00 -31.04 -0.24
N SER A 96 28.91 -32.35 -0.48
CA SER A 96 27.87 -32.95 -1.31
C SER A 96 26.50 -32.77 -0.67
N ASP A 97 26.32 -33.05 0.62
CA ASP A 97 25.08 -32.86 1.35
C ASP A 97 24.64 -31.37 1.36
N ALA A 98 25.61 -30.47 1.52
CA ALA A 98 25.33 -29.04 1.47
C ALA A 98 24.93 -28.58 0.06
N ALA A 99 25.55 -29.10 -0.97
CA ALA A 99 25.22 -28.79 -2.37
C ALA A 99 23.83 -29.34 -2.73
N ASP A 100 23.49 -30.55 -2.31
CA ASP A 100 22.18 -31.15 -2.53
C ASP A 100 21.07 -30.39 -1.78
N ALA A 101 21.34 -29.95 -0.55
CA ALA A 101 20.41 -29.13 0.22
C ALA A 101 20.12 -27.78 -0.49
N VAL A 102 21.18 -27.10 -0.96
CA VAL A 102 21.04 -25.83 -1.71
C VAL A 102 20.32 -26.04 -3.03
N ALA A 103 20.61 -27.14 -3.75
CA ALA A 103 19.89 -27.47 -4.98
C ALA A 103 18.42 -27.76 -4.73
N HIS A 104 18.08 -28.46 -3.64
CA HIS A 104 16.71 -28.76 -3.25
C HIS A 104 15.96 -27.47 -2.88
N ASP A 105 16.55 -26.57 -2.09
CA ASP A 105 15.97 -25.27 -1.74
C ASP A 105 15.77 -24.41 -3.00
N SER A 106 16.70 -24.48 -3.96
CA SER A 106 16.56 -23.81 -5.26
C SER A 106 15.37 -24.32 -6.06
N LEU A 107 15.12 -25.64 -6.06
CA LEU A 107 13.98 -26.24 -6.73
C LEU A 107 12.64 -25.86 -6.06
N LEU A 108 12.58 -25.82 -4.73
CA LEU A 108 11.41 -25.36 -4.00
C LEU A 108 11.10 -23.88 -4.25
N SER A 109 12.16 -23.07 -4.46
CA SER A 109 12.01 -21.66 -4.83
C SER A 109 11.56 -21.48 -6.29
N SER A 110 11.61 -22.53 -7.13
CA SER A 110 11.22 -22.47 -8.53
C SER A 110 9.71 -22.59 -8.78
N THR A 111 8.91 -22.89 -7.75
CA THR A 111 7.42 -22.83 -7.81
C THR A 111 6.96 -21.38 -7.76
N GLY A 112 7.35 -20.60 -8.76
CA GLY A 112 7.06 -19.17 -8.84
C GLY A 112 5.70 -18.89 -9.52
N VAL A 113 5.24 -17.67 -9.32
CA VAL A 113 4.18 -17.07 -10.10
C VAL A 113 4.71 -16.85 -11.53
N PRO A 114 3.92 -17.11 -12.60
CA PRO A 114 4.36 -16.78 -13.96
C PRO A 114 4.71 -15.29 -14.05
N PRO A 115 5.86 -14.91 -14.62
CA PRO A 115 6.27 -13.50 -14.76
C PRO A 115 5.20 -12.65 -15.46
N ASP A 116 4.60 -13.18 -16.51
CA ASP A 116 3.53 -12.51 -17.27
C ASP A 116 2.33 -12.11 -16.39
N SER A 117 2.07 -12.86 -15.30
CA SER A 117 0.97 -12.54 -14.37
C SER A 117 1.28 -11.30 -13.53
N ILE A 118 2.54 -11.11 -13.12
CA ILE A 118 2.97 -9.93 -12.35
C ILE A 118 2.97 -8.70 -13.25
N GLU A 119 3.53 -8.83 -14.47
CA GLU A 119 3.54 -7.74 -15.45
C GLU A 119 2.11 -7.31 -15.83
N ALA A 120 1.19 -8.25 -16.04
CA ALA A 120 -0.21 -7.95 -16.30
C ALA A 120 -0.85 -7.16 -15.15
N MET A 121 -0.59 -7.54 -13.90
CA MET A 121 -1.09 -6.82 -12.72
C MET A 121 -0.51 -5.41 -12.61
N GLN A 122 0.79 -5.23 -12.90
CA GLN A 122 1.42 -3.91 -12.93
C GLN A 122 0.79 -3.03 -14.01
N GLN A 123 0.50 -3.58 -15.18
CA GLN A 123 -0.19 -2.89 -16.27
C GLN A 123 -1.62 -2.50 -15.88
N ASP A 124 -2.40 -3.42 -15.28
CA ASP A 124 -3.76 -3.15 -14.81
C ASP A 124 -3.77 -2.06 -13.73
N MET A 125 -2.81 -2.09 -12.82
CA MET A 125 -2.64 -1.05 -11.81
C MET A 125 -2.30 0.30 -12.43
N ALA A 126 -1.44 0.34 -13.45
CA ALA A 126 -1.11 1.57 -14.18
C ALA A 126 -2.31 2.11 -14.97
N VAL A 127 -3.11 1.24 -15.58
CA VAL A 127 -4.37 1.63 -16.25
C VAL A 127 -5.33 2.25 -15.23
N LEU A 128 -5.52 1.61 -14.08
CA LEU A 128 -6.38 2.12 -13.02
C LEU A 128 -5.90 3.47 -12.49
N ALA A 129 -4.60 3.60 -12.19
CA ALA A 129 -4.01 4.84 -11.68
C ALA A 129 -4.17 6.03 -12.65
N ARG A 130 -4.18 5.75 -13.95
CA ARG A 130 -4.36 6.75 -15.03
C ARG A 130 -5.82 7.00 -15.39
N SER A 131 -6.77 6.26 -14.82
CA SER A 131 -8.19 6.40 -15.12
C SER A 131 -8.73 7.72 -14.60
N VAL A 132 -9.01 8.66 -15.51
CA VAL A 132 -9.59 9.96 -15.20
C VAL A 132 -11.10 9.90 -15.40
N GLY A 133 -11.87 10.25 -14.36
CA GLY A 133 -13.34 10.31 -14.45
C GLY A 133 -14.09 9.04 -14.09
N MET A 134 -13.39 7.98 -13.66
CA MET A 134 -14.01 6.81 -13.03
C MET A 134 -14.68 7.24 -11.72
N ALA A 135 -15.84 6.67 -11.40
CA ALA A 135 -16.48 6.92 -10.11
C ALA A 135 -15.57 6.43 -8.95
N ALA A 136 -15.57 7.16 -7.85
CA ALA A 136 -14.71 6.85 -6.71
C ALA A 136 -14.93 5.41 -6.19
N PHE A 137 -16.19 4.97 -6.12
CA PHE A 137 -16.52 3.61 -5.70
C PHE A 137 -15.93 2.53 -6.64
N ASP A 138 -15.99 2.75 -7.95
CA ASP A 138 -15.46 1.82 -8.95
C ASP A 138 -13.93 1.77 -8.88
N THR A 139 -13.27 2.93 -8.69
CA THR A 139 -11.83 3.00 -8.47
C THR A 139 -11.43 2.21 -7.22
N PHE A 140 -12.14 2.41 -6.10
CA PHE A 140 -11.89 1.69 -4.85
C PHE A 140 -12.07 0.17 -5.02
N SER A 141 -13.17 -0.25 -5.64
CA SER A 141 -13.51 -1.66 -5.82
C SER A 141 -12.50 -2.36 -6.73
N THR A 142 -12.08 -1.69 -7.82
CA THR A 142 -11.06 -2.23 -8.75
C THR A 142 -9.69 -2.30 -8.08
N ALA A 143 -9.26 -1.26 -7.35
CA ALA A 143 -8.01 -1.26 -6.60
C ALA A 143 -7.97 -2.37 -5.55
N ARG A 144 -9.10 -2.59 -4.85
CA ARG A 144 -9.25 -3.68 -3.90
C ARG A 144 -9.08 -5.04 -4.56
N ARG A 145 -9.77 -5.29 -5.68
CA ARG A 145 -9.67 -6.56 -6.42
C ARG A 145 -8.23 -6.83 -6.84
N LEU A 146 -7.56 -5.87 -7.50
CA LEU A 146 -6.16 -6.02 -7.93
C LEU A 146 -5.22 -6.27 -6.74
N ARG A 147 -5.41 -5.55 -5.62
CA ARG A 147 -4.65 -5.77 -4.40
C ARG A 147 -4.85 -7.18 -3.83
N ASP A 148 -6.09 -7.70 -3.81
CA ASP A 148 -6.42 -9.02 -3.29
C ASP A 148 -5.86 -10.12 -4.19
N GLU A 149 -5.90 -9.96 -5.51
CA GLU A 149 -5.28 -10.86 -6.48
C GLU A 149 -3.75 -10.90 -6.33
N ALA A 150 -3.10 -9.73 -6.23
CA ALA A 150 -1.66 -9.64 -5.97
C ALA A 150 -1.28 -10.31 -4.64
N ARG A 151 -2.10 -10.17 -3.60
CA ARG A 151 -1.89 -10.84 -2.31
C ARG A 151 -1.97 -12.36 -2.44
N ALA A 152 -2.96 -12.88 -3.17
CA ALA A 152 -3.10 -14.30 -3.41
C ALA A 152 -1.90 -14.89 -4.18
N LEU A 153 -1.31 -14.12 -5.10
CA LEU A 153 -0.08 -14.53 -5.79
C LEU A 153 1.13 -14.48 -4.85
N ALA A 154 1.26 -13.45 -3.99
CA ALA A 154 2.35 -13.35 -3.03
C ALA A 154 2.36 -14.52 -2.03
N ASP A 155 1.20 -15.07 -1.68
CA ASP A 155 1.12 -16.25 -0.82
C ASP A 155 1.61 -17.55 -1.51
N ARG A 156 1.73 -17.54 -2.86
CA ARG A 156 2.13 -18.69 -3.68
C ARG A 156 3.60 -18.69 -4.09
N THR A 157 4.30 -17.57 -4.01
CA THR A 157 5.71 -17.45 -4.36
C THR A 157 6.61 -17.39 -3.13
N ARG A 158 7.86 -17.82 -3.30
CA ARG A 158 8.95 -17.64 -2.32
C ARG A 158 10.13 -16.88 -2.92
N ARG A 159 10.03 -16.49 -4.19
CA ARG A 159 11.07 -15.72 -4.86
C ARG A 159 11.08 -14.29 -4.35
N PRO A 160 12.20 -13.78 -3.83
CA PRO A 160 12.27 -12.43 -3.27
C PRO A 160 11.90 -11.33 -4.30
N GLY A 161 12.32 -11.49 -5.56
CA GLY A 161 11.98 -10.55 -6.65
C GLY A 161 10.48 -10.50 -6.91
N ASP A 162 9.82 -11.66 -7.11
CA ASP A 162 8.36 -11.74 -7.31
C ASP A 162 7.61 -11.13 -6.13
N LEU A 163 8.07 -11.39 -4.89
CA LEU A 163 7.47 -10.83 -3.68
C LEU A 163 7.61 -9.31 -3.64
N ALA A 164 8.78 -8.77 -4.00
CA ALA A 164 9.00 -7.34 -4.04
C ALA A 164 8.05 -6.66 -5.05
N ASP A 165 7.95 -7.20 -6.27
CA ASP A 165 7.07 -6.67 -7.31
C ASP A 165 5.58 -6.74 -6.90
N LEU A 166 5.14 -7.87 -6.32
CA LEU A 166 3.78 -8.02 -5.82
C LEU A 166 3.49 -7.08 -4.65
N PHE A 167 4.44 -6.85 -3.75
CA PHE A 167 4.28 -5.89 -2.67
C PHE A 167 4.18 -4.45 -3.18
N VAL A 168 4.84 -4.11 -4.30
CA VAL A 168 4.62 -2.81 -4.98
C VAL A 168 3.17 -2.71 -5.44
N VAL A 169 2.65 -3.71 -6.14
CA VAL A 169 1.24 -3.71 -6.62
C VAL A 169 0.25 -3.62 -5.46
N ILE A 170 0.47 -4.40 -4.38
CA ILE A 170 -0.37 -4.37 -3.17
C ILE A 170 -0.32 -2.98 -2.52
N GLY A 171 0.87 -2.38 -2.41
CA GLY A 171 1.07 -1.05 -1.85
C GLY A 171 0.42 0.04 -2.69
N GLN A 172 0.52 -0.04 -4.02
CA GLN A 172 -0.18 0.85 -4.95
C GLN A 172 -1.70 0.72 -4.84
N GLY A 173 -2.22 -0.51 -4.80
CA GLY A 173 -3.65 -0.77 -4.61
C GLY A 173 -4.17 -0.19 -3.28
N ALA A 174 -3.45 -0.39 -2.18
CA ALA A 174 -3.77 0.20 -0.88
C ALA A 174 -3.70 1.75 -0.92
N SER A 175 -2.75 2.31 -1.69
CA SER A 175 -2.62 3.76 -1.89
C SER A 175 -3.80 4.36 -2.65
N LEU A 176 -4.24 3.72 -3.75
CA LEU A 176 -5.42 4.15 -4.51
C LEU A 176 -6.70 4.04 -3.67
N MET A 177 -6.84 2.94 -2.91
CA MET A 177 -7.94 2.79 -1.97
C MET A 177 -7.93 3.90 -0.90
N ALA A 178 -6.75 4.26 -0.38
CA ALA A 178 -6.60 5.32 0.60
C ALA A 178 -6.96 6.70 0.04
N SER A 179 -6.46 7.03 -1.16
CA SER A 179 -6.80 8.28 -1.87
C SER A 179 -8.29 8.37 -2.15
N THR A 180 -8.90 7.29 -2.61
CA THR A 180 -10.34 7.24 -2.89
C THR A 180 -11.18 7.32 -1.62
N ALA A 181 -10.78 6.63 -0.54
CA ALA A 181 -11.46 6.73 0.76
C ALA A 181 -11.39 8.15 1.31
N PHE A 182 -10.28 8.86 1.09
CA PHE A 182 -10.15 10.29 1.42
C PHE A 182 -11.18 11.14 0.66
N ASP A 183 -11.30 10.95 -0.66
CA ASP A 183 -12.25 11.66 -1.51
C ASP A 183 -13.71 11.38 -1.15
N LEU A 184 -13.99 10.19 -0.57
CA LEU A 184 -15.31 9.80 -0.06
C LEU A 184 -15.56 10.26 1.39
N GLY A 185 -14.59 10.89 2.07
CA GLY A 185 -14.71 11.38 3.44
C GLY A 185 -14.43 10.33 4.52
N HIS A 186 -13.99 9.14 4.17
CA HIS A 186 -13.62 8.07 5.09
C HIS A 186 -12.14 8.23 5.56
N TRP A 187 -11.88 9.31 6.29
CA TRP A 187 -10.51 9.72 6.62
C TRP A 187 -9.78 8.78 7.59
N THR A 188 -10.52 8.11 8.47
CA THR A 188 -9.94 7.11 9.39
C THR A 188 -9.47 5.88 8.64
N GLU A 189 -10.29 5.37 7.74
CA GLU A 189 -10.02 4.23 6.88
C GLU A 189 -8.91 4.56 5.87
N SER A 190 -8.95 5.77 5.29
CA SER A 190 -7.90 6.28 4.43
C SER A 190 -6.54 6.28 5.13
N ALA A 191 -6.47 6.76 6.38
CA ALA A 191 -5.23 6.75 7.16
C ALA A 191 -4.73 5.32 7.47
N ALA A 192 -5.64 4.37 7.73
CA ALA A 192 -5.28 2.96 7.94
C ALA A 192 -4.72 2.33 6.67
N LEU A 193 -5.36 2.57 5.52
CA LEU A 193 -4.91 2.11 4.21
C LEU A 193 -3.56 2.73 3.81
N ALA A 194 -3.36 4.02 4.06
CA ALA A 194 -2.09 4.69 3.79
C ALA A 194 -0.93 4.12 4.64
N ARG A 195 -1.19 3.78 5.91
CA ARG A 195 -0.19 3.09 6.75
C ARG A 195 0.15 1.70 6.21
N ALA A 196 -0.88 0.92 5.82
CA ALA A 196 -0.66 -0.39 5.21
C ALA A 196 0.15 -0.27 3.91
N ALA A 197 -0.15 0.70 3.05
CA ALA A 197 0.60 0.98 1.84
C ALA A 197 2.09 1.29 2.14
N THR A 198 2.37 2.06 3.21
CA THR A 198 3.75 2.34 3.64
C THR A 198 4.49 1.06 4.05
N GLN A 199 3.81 0.15 4.76
CA GLN A 199 4.40 -1.13 5.15
C GLN A 199 4.75 -2.00 3.93
N TYR A 200 3.88 -2.06 2.92
CA TYR A 200 4.17 -2.79 1.68
C TYR A 200 5.28 -2.13 0.87
N ALA A 201 5.36 -0.80 0.84
CA ALA A 201 6.48 -0.09 0.24
C ALA A 201 7.82 -0.40 0.94
N ASP A 202 7.80 -0.55 2.28
CA ASP A 202 8.97 -0.99 3.06
C ASP A 202 9.37 -2.44 2.74
N LEU A 203 8.41 -3.36 2.70
CA LEU A 203 8.65 -4.77 2.37
C LEU A 203 9.19 -4.94 0.94
N ALA A 204 8.75 -4.10 0.00
CA ALA A 204 9.24 -4.09 -1.37
C ALA A 204 10.59 -3.36 -1.53
N GLY A 205 11.05 -2.61 -0.53
CA GLY A 205 12.19 -1.71 -0.68
C GLY A 205 11.95 -0.55 -1.66
N HIS A 206 10.68 -0.22 -1.99
CA HIS A 206 10.32 0.75 -3.01
C HIS A 206 10.20 2.16 -2.44
N VAL A 207 11.29 2.92 -2.53
CA VAL A 207 11.43 4.24 -1.88
C VAL A 207 10.50 5.32 -2.44
N SER A 208 10.22 5.32 -3.75
CA SER A 208 9.27 6.28 -4.37
C SER A 208 7.84 6.05 -3.89
N LEU A 209 7.39 4.80 -3.79
CA LEU A 209 6.07 4.46 -3.24
C LEU A 209 5.98 4.85 -1.77
N LYS A 210 7.03 4.60 -0.98
CA LYS A 210 7.08 5.01 0.43
C LYS A 210 6.99 6.52 0.59
N ALA A 211 7.73 7.29 -0.21
CA ALA A 211 7.65 8.75 -0.22
C ALA A 211 6.23 9.22 -0.61
N TRP A 212 5.62 8.57 -1.60
CA TRP A 212 4.25 8.89 -2.02
C TRP A 212 3.23 8.67 -0.89
N THR A 213 3.32 7.55 -0.17
CA THR A 213 2.40 7.23 0.94
C THR A 213 2.56 8.19 2.11
N TYR A 214 3.78 8.63 2.42
CA TYR A 214 3.99 9.71 3.41
C TYR A 214 3.32 11.01 2.98
N GLY A 215 3.43 11.39 1.69
CA GLY A 215 2.73 12.57 1.18
C GLY A 215 1.21 12.49 1.33
N LEU A 216 0.62 11.31 1.16
CA LEU A 216 -0.81 11.11 1.43
C LEU A 216 -1.13 11.26 2.93
N GLN A 217 -0.30 10.73 3.82
CA GLN A 217 -0.47 10.91 5.27
C GLN A 217 -0.32 12.37 5.69
N MET A 218 0.59 13.14 5.06
CA MET A 218 0.68 14.60 5.23
C MET A 218 -0.60 15.30 4.78
N THR A 219 -1.13 14.93 3.62
CA THR A 219 -2.39 15.49 3.11
C THR A 219 -3.54 15.24 4.07
N LEU A 220 -3.69 14.01 4.57
CA LEU A 220 -4.71 13.65 5.56
C LEU A 220 -4.58 14.48 6.85
N ALA A 221 -3.36 14.64 7.37
CA ALA A 221 -3.08 15.44 8.56
C ALA A 221 -3.42 16.92 8.33
N ASN A 222 -3.06 17.49 7.18
CA ASN A 222 -3.42 18.87 6.83
C ASN A 222 -4.94 19.07 6.77
N TRP A 223 -5.69 18.10 6.23
CA TRP A 223 -7.17 18.18 6.18
C TRP A 223 -7.82 18.04 7.56
N ARG A 224 -7.16 17.37 8.50
CA ARG A 224 -7.58 17.29 9.90
C ARG A 224 -7.15 18.49 10.74
N ASN A 225 -6.44 19.44 10.13
CA ASN A 225 -5.83 20.57 10.82
C ASN A 225 -4.79 20.14 11.88
N GLU A 226 -3.97 19.14 11.51
CA GLU A 226 -2.89 18.56 12.33
C GLU A 226 -1.51 18.84 11.67
N PRO A 227 -1.08 20.12 11.52
CA PRO A 227 0.13 20.48 10.77
C PRO A 227 1.42 19.90 11.35
N ASP A 228 1.53 19.79 12.67
CA ASP A 228 2.72 19.19 13.31
C ASP A 228 2.87 17.69 12.96
N ALA A 229 1.74 16.96 12.89
CA ALA A 229 1.75 15.59 12.44
C ALA A 229 2.17 15.50 10.96
N ALA A 230 1.66 16.39 10.10
CA ALA A 230 2.06 16.46 8.70
C ALA A 230 3.55 16.73 8.55
N LEU A 231 4.12 17.67 9.29
CA LEU A 231 5.57 17.98 9.27
C LEU A 231 6.41 16.84 9.83
N SER A 232 5.92 16.07 10.79
CA SER A 232 6.57 14.84 11.25
C SER A 232 6.68 13.80 10.12
N TYR A 233 5.60 13.60 9.34
CA TYR A 233 5.64 12.75 8.13
C TYR A 233 6.58 13.32 7.07
N TYR A 234 6.57 14.63 6.85
CA TYR A 234 7.48 15.31 5.94
C TYR A 234 8.95 15.03 6.27
N GLY A 235 9.35 15.19 7.53
CA GLY A 235 10.71 14.89 7.97
C GLY A 235 11.12 13.43 7.77
N ARG A 236 10.19 12.47 7.94
CA ARG A 236 10.44 11.06 7.64
C ARG A 236 10.57 10.81 6.14
N ALA A 237 9.67 11.40 5.36
CA ALA A 237 9.63 11.25 3.91
C ALA A 237 10.90 11.78 3.24
N MET A 238 11.36 12.97 3.64
CA MET A 238 12.56 13.59 3.06
C MET A 238 13.85 12.82 3.29
N ARG A 239 13.91 11.95 4.31
CA ARG A 239 15.08 11.06 4.54
C ARG A 239 15.16 9.89 3.57
N VAL A 240 14.05 9.51 2.95
CA VAL A 240 13.95 8.31 2.08
C VAL A 240 13.57 8.64 0.64
N ALA A 241 12.97 9.81 0.40
CA ALA A 241 12.51 10.20 -0.92
C ALA A 241 13.68 10.35 -1.89
N PRO A 242 13.60 9.75 -3.09
CA PRO A 242 14.52 10.04 -4.17
C PRO A 242 14.47 11.52 -4.58
N ASP A 243 15.56 12.01 -5.17
CA ASP A 243 15.57 13.33 -5.77
C ASP A 243 14.56 13.40 -6.92
N GLY A 244 14.06 14.61 -7.19
CA GLY A 244 13.10 14.84 -8.26
C GLY A 244 11.65 14.90 -7.80
N GLU A 245 10.74 14.33 -8.57
CA GLU A 245 9.30 14.45 -8.38
C GLU A 245 8.82 14.02 -6.97
N PRO A 246 9.36 12.96 -6.34
CA PRO A 246 8.97 12.60 -4.97
C PRO A 246 9.26 13.69 -3.94
N LYS A 247 10.47 14.29 -3.95
CA LYS A 247 10.79 15.40 -3.04
C LYS A 247 9.99 16.65 -3.36
N LEU A 248 9.86 16.98 -4.65
CA LEU A 248 9.03 18.08 -5.14
C LEU A 248 7.61 17.99 -4.55
N ARG A 249 6.94 16.86 -4.72
CA ARG A 249 5.60 16.62 -4.18
C ARG A 249 5.53 16.85 -2.68
N LEU A 250 6.47 16.32 -1.93
CA LEU A 250 6.50 16.43 -0.47
C LEU A 250 6.64 17.90 -0.03
N ARG A 251 7.48 18.70 -0.71
CA ARG A 251 7.65 20.12 -0.41
C ARG A 251 6.37 20.91 -0.68
N TYR A 252 5.69 20.67 -1.82
CA TYR A 252 4.44 21.35 -2.11
C TYR A 252 3.32 21.00 -1.10
N ILE A 253 3.28 19.76 -0.61
CA ILE A 253 2.33 19.39 0.45
C ILE A 253 2.72 20.03 1.79
N ALA A 254 4.02 20.11 2.12
CA ALA A 254 4.53 20.74 3.34
C ALA A 254 4.25 22.24 3.38
N ALA A 255 4.21 22.92 2.23
CA ALA A 255 3.84 24.33 2.14
C ALA A 255 2.49 24.61 2.83
N ARG A 256 1.51 23.72 2.64
CA ARG A 256 0.23 23.84 3.32
C ARG A 256 0.34 23.60 4.85
N SER A 257 1.20 22.69 5.28
CA SER A 257 1.42 22.47 6.72
C SER A 257 1.97 23.71 7.42
N TYR A 258 2.95 24.39 6.78
CA TYR A 258 3.48 25.66 7.28
C TYR A 258 2.45 26.78 7.22
N ALA A 259 1.62 26.81 6.19
CA ALA A 259 0.54 27.79 6.09
C ALA A 259 -0.49 27.64 7.21
N LEU A 260 -0.83 26.40 7.61
CA LEU A 260 -1.72 26.11 8.74
C LEU A 260 -1.11 26.52 10.09
N LEU A 261 0.21 26.67 10.18
CA LEU A 261 0.94 27.24 11.32
C LEU A 261 1.11 28.76 11.26
N ASP A 262 0.53 29.40 10.24
CA ASP A 262 0.67 30.86 9.96
C ASP A 262 2.13 31.28 9.79
N ASP A 263 2.95 30.44 9.11
CA ASP A 263 4.37 30.66 8.84
C ASP A 263 4.63 30.93 7.34
N PRO A 264 4.42 32.17 6.84
CA PRO A 264 4.63 32.52 5.44
C PRO A 264 6.09 32.42 5.02
N ALA A 265 7.05 32.57 5.96
CA ALA A 265 8.46 32.48 5.62
C ALA A 265 8.85 31.03 5.26
N SER A 266 8.39 30.07 6.05
CA SER A 266 8.61 28.65 5.73
C SER A 266 7.84 28.21 4.49
N VAL A 267 6.65 28.77 4.22
CA VAL A 267 5.92 28.52 2.96
C VAL A 267 6.77 28.97 1.76
N ALA A 268 7.28 30.21 1.77
CA ALA A 268 8.13 30.69 0.69
C ALA A 268 9.40 29.84 0.55
N ALA A 269 10.10 29.57 1.64
CA ALA A 269 11.34 28.80 1.63
C ALA A 269 11.14 27.36 1.09
N VAL A 270 10.05 26.68 1.46
CA VAL A 270 9.80 25.31 0.98
C VAL A 270 9.39 25.29 -0.49
N LEU A 271 8.68 26.31 -0.98
CA LEU A 271 8.33 26.43 -2.40
C LEU A 271 9.57 26.78 -3.25
N ASP A 272 10.47 27.65 -2.77
CA ASP A 272 11.74 27.94 -3.43
C ASP A 272 12.63 26.70 -3.50
N ALA A 273 12.72 25.93 -2.42
CA ALA A 273 13.42 24.66 -2.40
C ALA A 273 12.79 23.62 -3.35
N ALA A 274 11.47 23.64 -3.51
CA ALA A 274 10.79 22.78 -4.50
C ALA A 274 11.17 23.15 -5.94
N GLN A 275 11.34 24.43 -6.22
CA GLN A 275 11.79 24.89 -7.54
C GLN A 275 13.25 24.44 -7.81
N GLN A 276 14.13 24.52 -6.81
CA GLN A 276 15.50 24.01 -6.92
C GLN A 276 15.54 22.50 -7.16
N ASP A 277 14.71 21.72 -6.44
CA ASP A 277 14.60 20.26 -6.67
C ASP A 277 14.11 19.96 -8.09
N ARG A 278 13.20 20.76 -8.64
CA ARG A 278 12.70 20.63 -10.02
C ARG A 278 13.83 20.83 -11.04
N GLU A 279 14.61 21.87 -10.89
CA GLU A 279 15.76 22.18 -11.76
C GLU A 279 16.83 21.10 -11.67
N ALA A 280 17.12 20.60 -10.47
CA ALA A 280 18.09 19.52 -10.25
C ALA A 280 17.62 18.16 -10.79
N ALA A 281 16.30 17.95 -10.92
CA ALA A 281 15.70 16.72 -11.41
C ALA A 281 15.48 16.70 -12.94
N GLU A 282 15.80 17.76 -13.63
CA GLU A 282 15.60 17.86 -15.08
C GLU A 282 16.25 16.68 -15.81
N GLY A 283 15.44 15.91 -16.55
CA GLY A 283 15.90 14.71 -17.24
C GLY A 283 16.00 13.43 -16.39
N ARG A 284 15.57 13.45 -15.11
CA ARG A 284 15.50 12.24 -14.25
C ARG A 284 14.05 11.93 -13.89
N PRO A 285 13.35 11.13 -14.70
CA PRO A 285 11.97 10.77 -14.39
C PRO A 285 11.93 9.88 -13.13
N ASP A 286 10.92 10.10 -12.28
CA ASP A 286 10.61 9.18 -11.16
C ASP A 286 10.13 7.83 -11.70
N GLU A 287 10.62 6.75 -11.10
CA GLU A 287 10.29 5.39 -11.49
C GLU A 287 8.77 5.14 -11.46
N MET A 288 8.11 5.55 -10.38
CA MET A 288 6.67 5.32 -10.20
C MET A 288 5.82 6.21 -11.12
N ALA A 289 6.24 7.47 -11.35
CA ALA A 289 5.59 8.36 -12.30
C ALA A 289 5.69 7.82 -13.73
N THR A 290 6.81 7.18 -14.07
CA THR A 290 7.06 6.62 -15.41
C THR A 290 6.33 5.29 -15.60
N ALA A 291 6.49 4.35 -14.67
CA ALA A 291 5.92 3.01 -14.79
C ALA A 291 4.40 3.01 -14.60
N THR A 292 3.92 3.66 -13.55
CA THR A 292 2.50 3.67 -13.19
C THR A 292 1.80 4.94 -13.63
N GLY A 293 2.33 6.11 -13.28
CA GLY A 293 1.76 7.41 -13.64
C GLY A 293 0.41 7.73 -12.99
N GLY A 294 -0.35 8.63 -13.57
CA GLY A 294 -1.70 8.97 -13.12
C GLY A 294 -1.75 9.55 -11.70
N GLU A 295 -2.43 8.88 -10.78
CA GLU A 295 -2.50 9.30 -9.38
C GLU A 295 -1.11 9.33 -8.71
N PHE A 296 -0.18 8.51 -9.16
CA PHE A 296 1.18 8.46 -8.65
C PHE A 296 2.15 9.48 -9.26
N SER A 297 1.71 10.28 -10.22
CA SER A 297 2.48 11.40 -10.78
C SER A 297 2.14 12.71 -10.08
N PHE A 298 3.11 13.61 -10.05
CA PHE A 298 2.94 14.95 -9.48
C PHE A 298 3.43 16.03 -10.46
N GLY A 299 2.61 16.29 -11.47
CA GLY A 299 2.91 17.27 -12.49
C GLY A 299 2.67 18.73 -12.04
N ASP A 300 3.03 19.67 -12.92
CA ASP A 300 3.02 21.11 -12.66
C ASP A 300 1.67 21.65 -12.20
N ALA A 301 0.57 21.16 -12.75
CA ALA A 301 -0.76 21.59 -12.34
C ALA A 301 -1.07 21.23 -10.88
N ARG A 302 -0.70 20.02 -10.43
CA ARG A 302 -0.87 19.63 -9.02
C ARG A 302 0.03 20.43 -8.10
N ALA A 303 1.27 20.69 -8.51
CA ALA A 303 2.21 21.52 -7.78
C ALA A 303 1.66 22.93 -7.58
N ALA A 304 1.22 23.59 -8.65
CA ALA A 304 0.62 24.91 -8.59
C ALA A 304 -0.67 24.94 -7.74
N ALA A 305 -1.54 23.94 -7.87
CA ALA A 305 -2.75 23.85 -7.04
C ALA A 305 -2.42 23.68 -5.53
N CYS A 306 -1.38 22.93 -5.18
CA CYS A 306 -0.93 22.82 -3.79
C CYS A 306 -0.37 24.15 -3.25
N ALA A 307 0.40 24.87 -4.06
CA ALA A 307 0.90 26.20 -3.69
C ALA A 307 -0.26 27.21 -3.53
N ALA A 308 -1.25 27.19 -4.43
CA ALA A 308 -2.44 28.03 -4.32
C ALA A 308 -3.17 27.79 -2.98
N ALA A 309 -3.38 26.52 -2.61
CA ALA A 309 -4.02 26.16 -1.35
C ALA A 309 -3.23 26.64 -0.12
N ALA A 310 -1.89 26.57 -0.14
CA ALA A 310 -1.05 27.06 0.95
C ALA A 310 -1.17 28.58 1.11
N TRP A 311 -1.07 29.35 0.03
CA TRP A 311 -1.23 30.80 0.07
C TRP A 311 -2.64 31.22 0.45
N LEU A 312 -3.64 30.40 0.12
CA LEU A 312 -5.03 30.63 0.53
C LEU A 312 -5.19 30.45 2.05
N ASP A 313 -4.57 29.44 2.63
CA ASP A 313 -4.58 29.25 4.09
C ASP A 313 -3.92 30.43 4.83
N LEU A 314 -2.92 31.09 4.22
CA LEU A 314 -2.34 32.35 4.68
C LEU A 314 -3.14 33.60 4.31
N ARG A 315 -4.31 33.45 3.70
CA ARG A 315 -5.19 34.57 3.25
C ARG A 315 -4.51 35.51 2.25
N ASN A 316 -3.48 35.06 1.56
CA ASN A 316 -2.81 35.83 0.50
C ASN A 316 -3.51 35.54 -0.85
N GLY A 317 -4.56 36.31 -1.14
CA GLY A 317 -5.39 36.17 -2.34
C GLY A 317 -4.60 36.32 -3.64
N GLU A 318 -3.67 37.29 -3.71
CA GLU A 318 -2.89 37.53 -4.94
C GLU A 318 -2.00 36.33 -5.30
N GLN A 319 -1.25 35.80 -4.34
CA GLN A 319 -0.40 34.64 -4.58
C GLN A 319 -1.24 33.40 -4.87
N ALA A 320 -2.34 33.18 -4.11
CA ALA A 320 -3.25 32.08 -4.34
C ALA A 320 -3.85 32.10 -5.75
N ALA A 321 -4.35 33.27 -6.20
CA ALA A 321 -4.92 33.43 -7.54
C ALA A 321 -3.88 33.18 -8.64
N ARG A 322 -2.64 33.68 -8.49
CA ARG A 322 -1.55 33.44 -9.44
C ARG A 322 -1.30 31.94 -9.64
N TYR A 323 -1.08 31.21 -8.55
CA TYR A 323 -0.82 29.76 -8.62
C TYR A 323 -2.04 28.97 -9.09
N ALA A 324 -3.26 29.35 -8.69
CA ALA A 324 -4.48 28.72 -9.19
C ALA A 324 -4.64 28.90 -10.70
N LEU A 325 -4.35 30.10 -11.22
CA LEU A 325 -4.38 30.38 -12.66
C LEU A 325 -3.35 29.53 -13.41
N ASP A 326 -2.14 29.37 -12.88
CA ASP A 326 -1.10 28.54 -13.49
C ASP A 326 -1.55 27.07 -13.53
N ALA A 327 -2.14 26.55 -12.46
CA ALA A 327 -2.71 25.20 -12.44
C ALA A 327 -3.80 25.02 -13.51
N LEU A 328 -4.74 25.97 -13.59
CA LEU A 328 -5.85 25.92 -14.55
C LEU A 328 -5.36 25.96 -16.00
N ARG A 329 -4.33 26.78 -16.31
CA ARG A 329 -3.71 26.85 -17.65
C ARG A 329 -3.14 25.50 -18.06
N VAL A 330 -2.42 24.81 -17.14
CA VAL A 330 -1.86 23.48 -17.43
C VAL A 330 -2.96 22.45 -17.63
N TYR A 331 -4.01 22.45 -16.79
CA TYR A 331 -5.15 21.53 -16.96
C TYR A 331 -5.90 21.77 -18.28
N GLN A 332 -6.08 23.03 -18.68
CA GLN A 332 -6.75 23.40 -19.93
C GLN A 332 -5.97 22.96 -21.19
N ALA A 333 -4.65 22.91 -21.10
CA ALA A 333 -3.79 22.41 -22.19
C ALA A 333 -3.92 20.90 -22.40
N LEU A 334 -4.45 20.14 -21.42
CA LEU A 334 -4.68 18.71 -21.58
C LEU A 334 -5.84 18.43 -22.54
N PRO A 335 -5.78 17.32 -23.31
CA PRO A 335 -6.94 16.82 -24.04
C PRO A 335 -8.16 16.66 -23.13
N THR A 336 -9.36 17.00 -23.59
CA THR A 336 -10.58 17.02 -22.75
C THR A 336 -10.82 15.71 -22.01
N ALA A 337 -10.57 14.57 -22.67
CA ALA A 337 -10.72 13.24 -22.06
C ALA A 337 -9.73 12.96 -20.91
N ARG A 338 -8.65 13.75 -20.79
CA ARG A 338 -7.63 13.61 -19.75
C ARG A 338 -7.72 14.68 -18.67
N ARG A 339 -8.71 15.59 -18.75
CA ARG A 339 -8.87 16.67 -17.78
C ARG A 339 -9.47 16.15 -16.47
N PRO A 340 -8.73 16.25 -15.35
CA PRO A 340 -9.21 15.76 -14.05
C PRO A 340 -10.25 16.75 -13.48
N TYR A 341 -11.53 16.44 -13.65
CA TYR A 341 -12.61 17.36 -13.28
C TYR A 341 -12.61 17.79 -11.81
N SER A 342 -12.27 16.88 -10.90
CA SER A 342 -12.24 17.16 -9.45
C SER A 342 -11.15 18.17 -9.10
N GLN A 343 -9.95 17.99 -9.64
CA GLN A 343 -8.83 18.89 -9.43
C GLN A 343 -9.09 20.27 -10.04
N ILE A 344 -9.63 20.33 -11.26
CA ILE A 344 -10.00 21.58 -11.92
C ILE A 344 -11.03 22.34 -11.12
N ASN A 345 -12.10 21.68 -10.68
CA ASN A 345 -13.16 22.34 -9.90
C ASN A 345 -12.69 22.72 -8.49
N GLY A 346 -11.83 21.90 -7.86
CA GLY A 346 -11.16 22.29 -6.62
C GLY A 346 -10.31 23.53 -6.76
N THR A 347 -9.55 23.64 -7.85
CA THR A 347 -8.74 24.84 -8.15
C THR A 347 -9.61 26.06 -8.46
N ASN A 348 -10.76 25.89 -9.12
CA ASN A 348 -11.71 26.99 -9.34
C ASN A 348 -12.32 27.48 -8.01
N ILE A 349 -12.60 26.60 -7.04
CA ILE A 349 -13.05 26.99 -5.70
C ILE A 349 -11.96 27.77 -4.97
N ASP A 350 -10.70 27.31 -5.06
CA ASP A 350 -9.56 28.00 -4.47
C ASP A 350 -9.34 29.38 -5.14
N MET A 351 -9.53 29.49 -6.47
CA MET A 351 -9.53 30.76 -7.20
C MET A 351 -10.64 31.70 -6.69
N ALA A 352 -11.85 31.19 -6.52
CA ALA A 352 -12.96 31.97 -5.98
C ALA A 352 -12.65 32.51 -4.57
N ALA A 353 -12.07 31.67 -3.71
CA ALA A 353 -11.67 32.10 -2.37
C ALA A 353 -10.55 33.16 -2.42
N ALA A 354 -9.62 33.03 -3.37
CA ALA A 354 -8.57 34.03 -3.59
C ALA A 354 -9.17 35.37 -4.01
N HIS A 355 -10.12 35.38 -4.93
CA HIS A 355 -10.86 36.61 -5.33
C HIS A 355 -11.61 37.24 -4.14
N LEU A 356 -12.24 36.43 -3.25
CA LEU A 356 -12.87 36.97 -2.04
C LEU A 356 -11.87 37.63 -1.09
N HIS A 357 -10.66 37.06 -0.92
CA HIS A 357 -9.61 37.71 -0.15
C HIS A 357 -9.13 39.02 -0.76
N MET A 358 -9.24 39.17 -2.09
CA MET A 358 -8.96 40.42 -2.82
C MET A 358 -10.18 41.36 -2.90
N ARG A 359 -11.32 40.99 -2.31
CA ARG A 359 -12.60 41.71 -2.37
C ARG A 359 -13.17 41.84 -3.79
N ASP A 360 -12.88 40.87 -4.64
CA ASP A 360 -13.38 40.75 -6.01
C ASP A 360 -14.50 39.71 -6.06
N LEU A 361 -15.73 40.15 -5.85
CA LEU A 361 -16.92 39.29 -5.83
C LEU A 361 -17.28 38.77 -7.23
N ASP A 362 -17.10 39.59 -8.26
CA ASP A 362 -17.36 39.21 -9.65
C ASP A 362 -16.42 38.09 -10.10
N GLY A 363 -15.13 38.22 -9.80
CA GLY A 363 -14.13 37.18 -10.06
C GLY A 363 -14.44 35.88 -9.31
N ALA A 364 -14.90 35.97 -8.06
CA ALA A 364 -15.30 34.80 -7.29
C ALA A 364 -16.51 34.09 -7.91
N ALA A 365 -17.54 34.84 -8.33
CA ALA A 365 -18.73 34.29 -8.98
C ALA A 365 -18.38 33.62 -10.32
N GLU A 366 -17.54 34.24 -11.13
CA GLU A 366 -17.09 33.70 -12.41
C GLU A 366 -16.32 32.37 -12.22
N ALA A 367 -15.41 32.31 -11.23
CA ALA A 367 -14.63 31.09 -10.93
C ALA A 367 -15.55 29.93 -10.48
N LEU A 368 -16.67 30.22 -9.80
CA LEU A 368 -17.61 29.21 -9.32
C LEU A 368 -18.60 28.72 -10.37
N ARG A 369 -18.77 29.40 -11.49
CA ARG A 369 -19.80 29.09 -12.50
C ARG A 369 -19.79 27.63 -12.92
N THR A 370 -18.63 27.04 -13.22
CA THR A 370 -18.50 25.65 -13.63
C THR A 370 -18.69 24.68 -12.46
N VAL A 371 -18.30 25.08 -11.25
CA VAL A 371 -18.43 24.28 -10.04
C VAL A 371 -19.91 24.13 -9.66
N LEU A 372 -20.65 25.23 -9.65
CA LEU A 372 -22.07 25.22 -9.30
C LEU A 372 -22.94 24.49 -10.32
N ALA A 373 -22.47 24.38 -11.57
CA ALA A 373 -23.10 23.60 -12.63
C ALA A 373 -22.82 22.08 -12.54
N LEU A 374 -21.99 21.60 -11.61
CA LEU A 374 -21.69 20.19 -11.49
C LEU A 374 -22.92 19.37 -11.07
N PRO A 375 -23.22 18.28 -11.80
CA PRO A 375 -24.29 17.39 -11.39
C PRO A 375 -23.93 16.67 -10.08
N PRO A 376 -24.91 16.33 -9.24
CA PRO A 376 -24.67 15.74 -7.92
C PRO A 376 -23.75 14.51 -7.93
N GLN A 377 -23.75 13.72 -9.02
CA GLN A 377 -22.92 12.52 -9.17
C GLN A 377 -21.41 12.82 -9.22
N ARG A 378 -21.03 14.05 -9.56
CA ARG A 378 -19.63 14.50 -9.65
C ARG A 378 -19.18 15.35 -8.47
N ARG A 379 -20.04 15.46 -7.43
CA ARG A 379 -19.72 16.22 -6.22
C ARG A 379 -19.09 15.29 -5.20
N ASN A 380 -17.80 15.46 -4.93
CA ASN A 380 -17.06 14.69 -3.92
C ASN A 380 -16.84 15.50 -2.64
N VAL A 381 -16.38 14.83 -1.57
CA VAL A 381 -16.18 15.43 -0.24
C VAL A 381 -15.12 16.55 -0.27
N SER A 382 -14.11 16.44 -1.12
CA SER A 382 -13.09 17.48 -1.28
C SER A 382 -13.68 18.79 -1.81
N LEU A 383 -14.60 18.72 -2.79
CA LEU A 383 -15.29 19.89 -3.33
C LEU A 383 -16.29 20.47 -2.33
N THR A 384 -17.06 19.59 -1.64
CA THR A 384 -18.02 20.04 -0.63
C THR A 384 -17.33 20.72 0.54
N GLY A 385 -16.21 20.19 1.02
CA GLY A 385 -15.43 20.79 2.11
C GLY A 385 -14.87 22.17 1.75
N ARG A 386 -14.38 22.33 0.51
CA ARG A 386 -13.91 23.64 0.00
C ARG A 386 -15.04 24.65 -0.14
N LEU A 387 -16.17 24.24 -0.71
CA LEU A 387 -17.35 25.13 -0.84
C LEU A 387 -17.92 25.53 0.50
N ALA A 388 -18.02 24.63 1.49
CA ALA A 388 -18.47 24.96 2.84
C ALA A 388 -17.53 25.99 3.52
N ARG A 389 -16.22 25.91 3.24
CA ARG A 389 -15.27 26.92 3.70
C ARG A 389 -15.47 28.27 3.00
N LEU A 390 -15.73 28.25 1.71
CA LEU A 390 -16.01 29.46 0.92
C LEU A 390 -17.30 30.14 1.37
N GLU A 391 -18.36 29.36 1.65
CA GLU A 391 -19.64 29.87 2.20
C GLU A 391 -19.39 30.62 3.52
N ARG A 392 -18.58 30.06 4.42
CA ARG A 392 -18.22 30.77 5.67
C ARG A 392 -17.49 32.08 5.39
N LEU A 393 -16.52 32.10 4.45
CA LEU A 393 -15.82 33.34 4.06
C LEU A 393 -16.77 34.40 3.54
N LEU A 394 -17.77 34.03 2.72
CA LEU A 394 -18.80 34.98 2.23
C LEU A 394 -19.66 35.55 3.38
N ASN A 395 -20.00 34.73 4.37
CA ASN A 395 -20.83 35.15 5.50
C ASN A 395 -20.07 35.99 6.53
N GLU A 396 -18.75 35.82 6.64
CA GLU A 396 -17.87 36.53 7.59
C GLU A 396 -17.24 37.80 7.00
N ALA A 397 -17.22 37.93 5.68
CA ALA A 397 -16.54 39.05 5.03
C ALA A 397 -17.21 40.40 5.32
N PRO A 398 -16.45 41.51 5.44
CA PRO A 398 -17.01 42.87 5.42
C PRO A 398 -17.67 43.08 4.05
N GLY A 399 -19.00 43.28 4.06
CA GLY A 399 -19.83 43.34 2.84
C GLY A 399 -20.77 42.14 2.67
N SER A 400 -20.83 41.22 3.64
CA SER A 400 -21.84 40.13 3.67
C SER A 400 -23.29 40.59 3.56
N GLY A 401 -23.53 41.90 3.76
CA GLY A 401 -24.82 42.59 3.50
C GLY A 401 -25.06 42.89 2.02
N ASP A 402 -24.08 42.71 1.12
CA ASP A 402 -24.24 42.86 -0.31
C ASP A 402 -25.20 41.79 -0.87
N ALA A 403 -26.16 42.23 -1.69
CA ALA A 403 -27.15 41.34 -2.29
C ALA A 403 -26.52 40.25 -3.17
N GLU A 404 -25.39 40.56 -3.77
CA GLU A 404 -24.67 39.62 -4.65
C GLU A 404 -23.90 38.58 -3.84
N ALA A 405 -23.24 38.98 -2.75
CA ALA A 405 -22.54 38.06 -1.84
C ALA A 405 -23.56 37.09 -1.21
N ARG A 406 -24.74 37.58 -0.77
CA ARG A 406 -25.80 36.73 -0.25
C ARG A 406 -26.33 35.76 -1.29
N ARG A 407 -26.57 36.21 -2.53
CA ARG A 407 -27.01 35.33 -3.62
C ARG A 407 -26.02 34.20 -3.90
N LEU A 408 -24.72 34.51 -3.90
CA LEU A 408 -23.66 33.51 -4.11
C LEU A 408 -23.61 32.53 -2.94
N ALA A 409 -23.72 32.98 -1.70
CA ALA A 409 -23.78 32.13 -0.52
C ALA A 409 -25.04 31.22 -0.55
N ASP A 410 -26.20 31.73 -0.94
CA ASP A 410 -27.44 30.93 -1.08
C ASP A 410 -27.27 29.83 -2.17
N GLN A 411 -26.66 30.15 -3.30
CA GLN A 411 -26.39 29.16 -4.35
C GLN A 411 -25.47 28.05 -3.85
N ILE A 412 -24.41 28.38 -3.09
CA ILE A 412 -23.52 27.41 -2.48
C ILE A 412 -24.27 26.55 -1.46
N ALA A 413 -25.09 27.15 -0.59
CA ALA A 413 -25.88 26.43 0.40
C ALA A 413 -26.85 25.43 -0.25
N VAL A 414 -27.55 25.82 -1.33
CA VAL A 414 -28.40 24.91 -2.11
C VAL A 414 -27.58 23.75 -2.68
N TRP A 415 -26.44 24.05 -3.32
CA TRP A 415 -25.56 23.02 -3.88
C TRP A 415 -25.08 22.02 -2.82
N LEU A 416 -24.70 22.51 -1.63
CA LEU A 416 -24.27 21.68 -0.50
C LEU A 416 -25.43 20.82 0.03
N SER A 417 -26.62 21.39 0.17
CA SER A 417 -27.82 20.66 0.67
C SER A 417 -28.21 19.51 -0.25
N GLU A 418 -28.17 19.71 -1.57
CA GLU A 418 -28.46 18.68 -2.55
C GLU A 418 -27.42 17.55 -2.53
N THR A 419 -26.17 17.85 -2.08
CA THR A 419 -25.09 16.86 -1.98
C THR A 419 -25.21 16.05 -0.69
N SER A 420 -25.58 16.67 0.43
CA SER A 420 -25.73 16.02 1.75
C SER A 420 -26.92 15.06 1.83
N SER A 421 -27.91 15.22 0.95
CA SER A 421 -29.15 14.42 0.93
C SER A 421 -29.00 13.05 0.29
N ARG A 422 -27.81 12.68 -0.19
CA ARG A 422 -27.56 11.37 -0.80
C ARG A 422 -27.00 10.38 0.19
N PRO A 423 -27.71 9.25 0.50
CA PRO A 423 -27.03 8.09 1.01
C PRO A 423 -26.01 7.64 -0.04
N LEU A 424 -24.80 7.35 0.41
CA LEU A 424 -23.80 6.66 -0.39
C LEU A 424 -24.39 5.29 -0.79
N VAL A 425 -24.89 5.17 -2.00
CA VAL A 425 -25.33 3.90 -2.59
C VAL A 425 -24.11 3.20 -3.18
#